data_6321c2cb69f8824e88403d82fbeaa443
#
_entry.id   6321c2cb69f8824e88403d82fbeaa443
#
_cell.length_a   1.000
_cell.length_b   1.000
_cell.length_c   1.000
_cell.angle_alpha   90.00
_cell.angle_beta   90.00
_cell.angle_gamma   90.00
#
_symmetry.space_group_name_H-M   'P 1'
#
loop_
_entity.id
_entity.type
_entity.pdbx_description
1 polymer ?
#
loop_
_entity_poly.entity_id
_entity_poly.type
_entity_poly.pdbx_seq_one_letter_code
_entity_poly.pdbx_strand_id
1 'polypeptide(L)'
;MRRTLNKTRFLAGKTDPENTSLWLPLWMHLWDTAGIMERLVRQWLPESVKRAMGFECEEALLAHARFLGGIHDIGKATVAFQANILRTLPEARQRLEMLTPLDCPEQNRRESPHARAGEAVLLWDDCPGGIASIVGAHHGKPQSCAAVDDQLEGWESNYYPKGQKKVWEDFWTELLMTVLQDCGFDDTAELDDLNPQEEVLLTGLLIMADWIASNTEYFPLIPVEELGSMEDYPARVDRAWEKLALPFPWEAQPGIADPQEFAVRFGFAPNAVQRAVLEAVDTAAEPGILILEAQMGVGKTEAALAAAEIMA
;
A
#
# COMPACT_ATOMS: atom_id res chain seq x y z
N MET A 1 -23.38 -11.81 2.29
CA MET A 1 -23.06 -12.57 3.54
C MET A 1 -21.54 -12.63 3.63
N ARG A 2 -20.91 -11.87 4.54
CA ARG A 2 -19.43 -11.84 4.64
C ARG A 2 -18.92 -13.26 4.86
N ARG A 3 -18.02 -13.74 3.99
CA ARG A 3 -17.35 -15.02 4.21
C ARG A 3 -16.47 -14.89 5.47
N THR A 4 -16.56 -15.84 6.36
CA THR A 4 -15.74 -15.90 7.55
C THR A 4 -14.40 -16.52 7.16
N LEU A 5 -13.29 -15.84 7.45
CA LEU A 5 -11.94 -16.40 7.32
C LEU A 5 -11.84 -17.66 8.20
N ASN A 6 -11.60 -18.79 7.58
CA ASN A 6 -11.57 -20.08 8.29
C ASN A 6 -10.13 -20.54 8.55
N LYS A 7 -9.35 -20.71 7.51
CA LYS A 7 -8.00 -21.26 7.57
C LYS A 7 -6.92 -20.18 7.59
N THR A 8 -7.12 -19.12 6.83
CA THR A 8 -6.16 -18.01 6.68
C THR A 8 -6.00 -17.16 7.94
N ARG A 9 -6.92 -17.27 8.90
CA ARG A 9 -6.81 -16.62 10.21
C ARG A 9 -5.58 -17.04 11.02
N PHE A 10 -4.94 -18.17 10.67
CA PHE A 10 -3.74 -18.67 11.33
C PHE A 10 -2.44 -18.21 10.67
N LEU A 11 -2.51 -17.51 9.54
CA LEU A 11 -1.35 -16.93 8.88
C LEU A 11 -0.86 -15.71 9.65
N ALA A 12 0.45 -15.62 9.88
CA ALA A 12 1.07 -14.50 10.54
C ALA A 12 1.42 -13.39 9.53
N GLY A 13 1.07 -12.15 9.84
CA GLY A 13 1.47 -10.96 9.11
C GLY A 13 2.69 -10.26 9.73
N LYS A 14 2.72 -10.23 11.08
CA LYS A 14 3.79 -9.55 11.84
C LYS A 14 3.99 -10.21 13.20
N THR A 15 5.22 -10.07 13.73
CA THR A 15 5.60 -10.54 15.07
C THR A 15 6.48 -9.51 15.75
N ASP A 16 6.53 -9.54 17.07
CA ASP A 16 7.49 -8.76 17.83
C ASP A 16 8.77 -9.59 18.04
N PRO A 17 9.94 -9.11 17.62
CA PRO A 17 11.19 -9.85 17.81
C PRO A 17 11.61 -9.97 19.29
N GLU A 18 11.16 -9.05 20.14
CA GLU A 18 11.51 -9.01 21.57
C GLU A 18 10.44 -9.67 22.46
N ASN A 19 9.20 -9.72 21.99
CA ASN A 19 8.07 -10.28 22.72
C ASN A 19 7.35 -11.38 21.92
N THR A 20 7.72 -12.62 22.17
CA THR A 20 7.17 -13.82 21.51
C THR A 20 5.73 -14.18 21.92
N SER A 21 5.09 -13.37 22.79
CA SER A 21 3.68 -13.51 23.12
C SER A 21 2.75 -12.62 22.27
N LEU A 22 3.33 -11.78 21.39
CA LEU A 22 2.58 -10.85 20.56
C LEU A 22 2.77 -11.13 19.07
N TRP A 23 1.68 -11.01 18.33
CA TRP A 23 1.67 -11.15 16.89
C TRP A 23 0.57 -10.31 16.23
N LEU A 24 0.56 -10.26 14.92
CA LEU A 24 -0.55 -9.75 14.13
C LEU A 24 -0.90 -10.80 13.08
N PRO A 25 -2.12 -11.37 13.08
CA PRO A 25 -2.60 -12.19 11.97
C PRO A 25 -2.51 -11.45 10.64
N LEU A 26 -2.18 -12.17 9.56
CA LEU A 26 -2.03 -11.56 8.23
C LEU A 26 -3.30 -10.82 7.81
N TRP A 27 -4.47 -11.44 8.00
CA TRP A 27 -5.73 -10.82 7.65
C TRP A 27 -5.96 -9.48 8.36
N MET A 28 -5.56 -9.34 9.63
CA MET A 28 -5.70 -8.08 10.36
C MET A 28 -4.83 -6.99 9.74
N HIS A 29 -3.58 -7.30 9.41
CA HIS A 29 -2.69 -6.35 8.74
C HIS A 29 -3.25 -5.90 7.38
N LEU A 30 -3.77 -6.83 6.59
CA LEU A 30 -4.40 -6.53 5.30
C LEU A 30 -5.60 -5.58 5.47
N TRP A 31 -6.47 -5.85 6.44
CA TRP A 31 -7.63 -4.97 6.71
C TRP A 31 -7.23 -3.64 7.34
N ASP A 32 -6.22 -3.60 8.22
CA ASP A 32 -5.64 -2.35 8.74
C ASP A 32 -5.18 -1.46 7.58
N THR A 33 -4.45 -2.04 6.61
CA THR A 33 -3.98 -1.31 5.42
C THR A 33 -5.13 -0.87 4.51
N ALA A 34 -6.12 -1.73 4.26
CA ALA A 34 -7.30 -1.39 3.48
C ALA A 34 -8.10 -0.23 4.10
N GLY A 35 -8.24 -0.23 5.43
CA GLY A 35 -8.91 0.84 6.16
C GLY A 35 -8.15 2.16 6.11
N ILE A 36 -6.82 2.13 6.17
CA ILE A 36 -5.99 3.34 5.98
C ILE A 36 -6.09 3.84 4.53
N MET A 37 -6.05 2.95 3.52
CA MET A 37 -6.28 3.34 2.12
C MET A 37 -7.61 4.07 1.96
N GLU A 38 -8.69 3.56 2.52
CA GLU A 38 -10.00 4.22 2.51
C GLU A 38 -9.95 5.62 3.15
N ARG A 39 -9.31 5.75 4.33
CA ARG A 39 -9.18 7.05 5.02
C ARG A 39 -8.36 8.05 4.23
N LEU A 40 -7.24 7.62 3.64
CA LEU A 40 -6.41 8.46 2.79
C LEU A 40 -7.20 8.99 1.59
N VAL A 41 -7.94 8.15 0.86
CA VAL A 41 -8.75 8.58 -0.28
C VAL A 41 -9.86 9.53 0.15
N ARG A 42 -10.64 9.18 1.19
CA ARG A 42 -11.81 9.98 1.59
C ARG A 42 -11.47 11.29 2.27
N GLN A 43 -10.38 11.34 3.04
CA GLN A 43 -10.16 12.41 4.01
C GLN A 43 -8.86 13.16 3.83
N TRP A 44 -7.92 12.64 3.03
CA TRP A 44 -6.60 13.24 2.93
C TRP A 44 -6.16 13.57 1.50
N LEU A 45 -6.50 12.77 0.50
CA LEU A 45 -6.12 13.05 -0.88
C LEU A 45 -6.81 14.30 -1.42
N PRO A 46 -6.06 15.26 -2.03
CA PRO A 46 -6.66 16.38 -2.76
C PRO A 46 -7.48 15.91 -3.96
N GLU A 47 -8.53 16.65 -4.28
CA GLU A 47 -9.39 16.36 -5.44
C GLU A 47 -8.64 16.36 -6.79
N SER A 48 -7.55 17.16 -6.89
CA SER A 48 -6.65 17.15 -8.06
C SER A 48 -5.96 15.80 -8.25
N VAL A 49 -5.50 15.18 -7.15
CA VAL A 49 -4.85 13.87 -7.17
C VAL A 49 -5.86 12.76 -7.46
N LYS A 50 -7.04 12.80 -6.84
CA LYS A 50 -8.12 11.83 -7.13
C LYS A 50 -8.50 11.83 -8.61
N ARG A 51 -8.64 13.03 -9.22
CA ARG A 51 -8.89 13.16 -10.66
C ARG A 51 -7.75 12.61 -11.53
N ALA A 52 -6.49 12.82 -11.10
CA ALA A 52 -5.33 12.30 -11.82
C ALA A 52 -5.20 10.77 -11.77
N MET A 53 -5.90 10.12 -10.82
CA MET A 53 -6.01 8.66 -10.74
C MET A 53 -7.00 8.06 -11.76
N GLY A 54 -7.74 8.87 -12.52
CA GLY A 54 -8.46 8.47 -13.72
C GLY A 54 -9.75 7.66 -13.55
N PHE A 55 -10.13 7.33 -12.32
CA PHE A 55 -11.34 6.54 -12.05
C PHE A 55 -12.63 7.30 -12.38
N GLU A 56 -13.66 6.60 -12.85
CA GLU A 56 -14.95 7.19 -13.23
C GLU A 56 -15.65 7.94 -12.07
N CYS A 57 -15.47 7.46 -10.84
CA CYS A 57 -16.03 8.06 -9.62
C CYS A 57 -15.17 7.73 -8.39
N GLU A 58 -15.42 8.43 -7.28
CA GLU A 58 -14.70 8.19 -6.02
C GLU A 58 -14.96 6.78 -5.46
N GLU A 59 -16.15 6.23 -5.66
CA GLU A 59 -16.50 4.88 -5.22
C GLU A 59 -15.66 3.81 -5.93
N ALA A 60 -15.40 3.97 -7.23
CA ALA A 60 -14.53 3.07 -7.99
C ALA A 60 -13.08 3.15 -7.50
N LEU A 61 -12.54 4.37 -7.30
CA LEU A 61 -11.23 4.58 -6.70
C LEU A 61 -11.13 3.93 -5.30
N LEU A 62 -12.15 4.11 -4.47
CA LEU A 62 -12.20 3.53 -3.13
C LEU A 62 -12.20 2.01 -3.14
N ALA A 63 -12.97 1.39 -4.04
CA ALA A 63 -13.02 -0.06 -4.18
C ALA A 63 -11.64 -0.62 -4.54
N HIS A 64 -10.95 -0.03 -5.54
CA HIS A 64 -9.59 -0.43 -5.94
C HIS A 64 -8.55 -0.14 -4.85
N ALA A 65 -8.62 1.02 -4.19
CA ALA A 65 -7.72 1.36 -3.10
C ALA A 65 -7.86 0.37 -1.92
N ARG A 66 -9.08 0.05 -1.51
CA ARG A 66 -9.35 -0.94 -0.47
C ARG A 66 -8.89 -2.33 -0.89
N PHE A 67 -9.12 -2.73 -2.13
CA PHE A 67 -8.64 -3.99 -2.66
C PHE A 67 -7.11 -4.08 -2.56
N LEU A 68 -6.39 -3.10 -3.06
CA LEU A 68 -4.93 -3.05 -3.00
C LEU A 68 -4.41 -3.13 -1.56
N GLY A 69 -4.96 -2.36 -0.63
CA GLY A 69 -4.61 -2.43 0.79
C GLY A 69 -4.91 -3.79 1.40
N GLY A 70 -6.06 -4.39 1.03
CA GLY A 70 -6.52 -5.70 1.54
C GLY A 70 -5.76 -6.91 1.00
N ILE A 71 -4.96 -6.73 -0.08
CA ILE A 71 -4.28 -7.85 -0.74
C ILE A 71 -2.75 -7.68 -0.85
N HIS A 72 -2.20 -6.48 -0.58
CA HIS A 72 -0.80 -6.15 -0.87
C HIS A 72 0.21 -7.15 -0.34
N ASP A 73 -0.08 -7.75 0.77
CA ASP A 73 0.78 -8.70 1.49
C ASP A 73 0.37 -10.17 1.31
N ILE A 74 -0.44 -10.50 0.28
CA ILE A 74 -0.85 -11.90 0.00
C ILE A 74 0.35 -12.83 -0.15
N GLY A 75 1.49 -12.34 -0.62
CA GLY A 75 2.73 -13.11 -0.72
C GLY A 75 3.32 -13.55 0.62
N LYS A 76 2.83 -13.02 1.75
CA LYS A 76 3.12 -13.56 3.09
C LYS A 76 2.41 -14.92 3.32
N ALA A 77 1.38 -15.25 2.54
CA ALA A 77 0.74 -16.55 2.53
C ALA A 77 1.55 -17.56 1.70
N THR A 78 2.82 -17.74 2.04
CA THR A 78 3.75 -18.72 1.46
C THR A 78 4.45 -19.50 2.56
N VAL A 79 4.78 -20.78 2.31
CA VAL A 79 5.43 -21.60 3.34
C VAL A 79 6.77 -21.00 3.76
N ALA A 80 7.53 -20.44 2.82
CA ALA A 80 8.82 -19.82 3.12
C ALA A 80 8.71 -18.62 4.07
N PHE A 81 7.68 -17.79 3.90
CA PHE A 81 7.42 -16.68 4.80
C PHE A 81 6.91 -17.17 6.16
N GLN A 82 5.88 -18.03 6.17
CA GLN A 82 5.26 -18.51 7.40
C GLN A 82 6.21 -19.33 8.28
N ALA A 83 7.00 -20.22 7.69
CA ALA A 83 8.01 -20.98 8.42
C ALA A 83 9.07 -20.10 9.11
N ASN A 84 9.38 -18.96 8.48
CA ASN A 84 10.32 -18.01 9.05
C ASN A 84 9.72 -17.16 10.17
N ILE A 85 8.59 -16.53 9.91
CA ILE A 85 7.99 -15.59 10.86
C ILE A 85 7.50 -16.31 12.12
N LEU A 86 7.00 -17.53 11.99
CA LEU A 86 6.50 -18.36 13.10
C LEU A 86 7.59 -19.13 13.85
N ARG A 87 8.86 -18.96 13.48
CA ARG A 87 9.98 -19.67 14.13
C ARG A 87 10.06 -19.40 15.63
N THR A 88 9.72 -18.18 16.05
CA THR A 88 9.78 -17.74 17.44
C THR A 88 8.43 -17.80 18.15
N LEU A 89 7.37 -18.24 17.48
CA LEU A 89 5.99 -18.29 17.97
C LEU A 89 5.43 -19.74 17.93
N PRO A 90 5.83 -20.60 18.86
CA PRO A 90 5.50 -22.04 18.80
C PRO A 90 3.98 -22.31 18.82
N GLU A 91 3.19 -21.52 19.55
CA GLU A 91 1.73 -21.71 19.60
C GLU A 91 1.05 -21.36 18.27
N ALA A 92 1.38 -20.24 17.65
CA ALA A 92 0.86 -19.85 16.35
C ALA A 92 1.34 -20.83 15.27
N ARG A 93 2.61 -21.27 15.35
CA ARG A 93 3.16 -22.29 14.46
C ARG A 93 2.39 -23.59 14.54
N GLN A 94 2.13 -24.10 15.74
CA GLN A 94 1.37 -25.34 15.95
C GLN A 94 -0.03 -25.26 15.34
N ARG A 95 -0.70 -24.12 15.43
CA ARG A 95 -2.04 -23.94 14.82
C ARG A 95 -2.00 -24.06 13.31
N LEU A 96 -1.01 -23.45 12.65
CA LEU A 96 -0.87 -23.55 11.20
C LEU A 96 -0.41 -24.96 10.79
N GLU A 97 0.44 -25.61 11.58
CA GLU A 97 0.90 -26.98 11.33
C GLU A 97 -0.20 -28.05 11.44
N MET A 98 -1.33 -27.74 12.08
CA MET A 98 -2.51 -28.61 12.01
C MET A 98 -3.15 -28.64 10.61
N LEU A 99 -2.87 -27.64 9.77
CA LEU A 99 -3.41 -27.55 8.41
C LEU A 99 -2.41 -27.99 7.33
N THR A 100 -1.14 -27.66 7.53
CA THR A 100 -0.07 -27.92 6.54
C THR A 100 1.29 -27.93 7.25
N PRO A 101 2.22 -28.83 6.89
CA PRO A 101 3.58 -28.76 7.42
C PRO A 101 4.27 -27.47 6.99
N LEU A 102 5.14 -26.92 7.84
CA LEU A 102 5.92 -25.73 7.57
C LEU A 102 7.40 -26.03 7.25
N ASP A 103 7.85 -27.24 7.50
CA ASP A 103 9.23 -27.63 7.21
C ASP A 103 9.37 -27.93 5.71
N CYS A 104 10.18 -27.12 5.03
CA CYS A 104 10.54 -27.29 3.64
C CYS A 104 12.04 -27.03 3.47
N PRO A 105 12.87 -28.08 3.43
CA PRO A 105 14.34 -27.95 3.41
C PRO A 105 14.89 -27.33 2.12
N GLU A 106 14.14 -27.33 1.03
CA GLU A 106 14.55 -26.81 -0.29
C GLU A 106 14.23 -25.31 -0.46
N GLN A 107 13.75 -24.62 0.59
CA GLN A 107 13.40 -23.21 0.52
C GLN A 107 14.61 -22.30 0.30
N ASN A 108 14.49 -21.39 -0.64
CA ASN A 108 15.36 -20.24 -0.78
C ASN A 108 14.55 -18.94 -0.75
N ARG A 109 14.28 -18.45 0.46
CA ARG A 109 13.42 -17.27 0.71
C ARG A 109 13.90 -15.99 0.02
N ARG A 110 15.20 -15.88 -0.30
CA ARG A 110 15.75 -14.68 -0.97
C ARG A 110 15.24 -14.54 -2.39
N GLU A 111 14.89 -15.64 -3.03
CA GLU A 111 14.36 -15.66 -4.40
C GLU A 111 12.88 -15.30 -4.46
N SER A 112 12.14 -15.48 -3.35
CA SER A 112 10.70 -15.16 -3.27
C SER A 112 10.43 -14.19 -2.11
N PRO A 113 10.90 -12.93 -2.18
CA PRO A 113 10.45 -11.90 -1.24
C PRO A 113 8.93 -11.73 -1.37
N HIS A 114 8.24 -11.47 -0.25
CA HIS A 114 6.77 -11.49 -0.23
C HIS A 114 6.10 -10.52 -1.22
N ALA A 115 6.71 -9.38 -1.55
CA ALA A 115 6.20 -8.48 -2.58
C ALA A 115 6.15 -9.17 -3.95
N ARG A 116 7.25 -9.83 -4.37
CA ARG A 116 7.31 -10.59 -5.61
C ARG A 116 6.39 -11.80 -5.58
N ALA A 117 6.36 -12.50 -4.46
CA ALA A 117 5.46 -13.64 -4.30
C ALA A 117 3.99 -13.23 -4.38
N GLY A 118 3.65 -12.04 -3.86
CA GLY A 118 2.29 -11.47 -3.96
C GLY A 118 1.89 -11.17 -5.40
N GLU A 119 2.78 -10.54 -6.19
CA GLU A 119 2.55 -10.30 -7.61
C GLU A 119 2.34 -11.61 -8.37
N ALA A 120 3.19 -12.62 -8.13
CA ALA A 120 3.06 -13.92 -8.79
C ALA A 120 1.76 -14.65 -8.42
N VAL A 121 1.30 -14.57 -7.16
CA VAL A 121 0.03 -15.15 -6.73
C VAL A 121 -1.17 -14.46 -7.37
N LEU A 122 -1.13 -13.13 -7.53
CA LEU A 122 -2.20 -12.40 -8.19
C LEU A 122 -2.27 -12.73 -9.69
N LEU A 123 -1.12 -12.80 -10.37
CA LEU A 123 -1.07 -13.22 -11.78
C LEU A 123 -1.53 -14.66 -11.97
N TRP A 124 -1.31 -15.55 -11.02
CA TRP A 124 -1.84 -16.91 -11.03
C TRP A 124 -3.37 -16.96 -11.02
N ASP A 125 -4.04 -15.98 -10.42
CA ASP A 125 -5.50 -15.83 -10.40
C ASP A 125 -6.03 -14.90 -11.50
N ASP A 126 -5.26 -14.70 -12.57
CA ASP A 126 -5.61 -13.86 -13.73
C ASP A 126 -5.94 -12.39 -13.36
N CYS A 127 -5.40 -11.88 -12.25
CA CYS A 127 -5.53 -10.47 -11.87
C CYS A 127 -4.86 -9.56 -12.91
N PRO A 128 -5.45 -8.38 -13.23
CA PRO A 128 -4.84 -7.42 -14.15
C PRO A 128 -3.38 -7.10 -13.79
N GLY A 129 -2.49 -7.09 -14.79
CA GLY A 129 -1.06 -6.95 -14.59
C GLY A 129 -0.64 -5.66 -13.86
N GLY A 130 -1.31 -4.54 -14.12
CA GLY A 130 -1.08 -3.28 -13.42
C GLY A 130 -1.38 -3.38 -11.91
N ILE A 131 -2.50 -4.02 -11.55
CA ILE A 131 -2.87 -4.27 -10.14
C ILE A 131 -1.85 -5.18 -9.46
N ALA A 132 -1.45 -6.28 -10.10
CA ALA A 132 -0.44 -7.20 -9.58
C ALA A 132 0.92 -6.51 -9.41
N SER A 133 1.31 -5.66 -10.36
CA SER A 133 2.56 -4.88 -10.32
C SER A 133 2.60 -3.88 -9.16
N ILE A 134 1.50 -3.22 -8.83
CA ILE A 134 1.39 -2.35 -7.65
C ILE A 134 1.71 -3.15 -6.38
N VAL A 135 1.14 -4.34 -6.24
CA VAL A 135 1.42 -5.24 -5.12
C VAL A 135 2.89 -5.65 -5.09
N GLY A 136 3.48 -5.99 -6.25
CA GLY A 136 4.91 -6.29 -6.36
C GLY A 136 5.83 -5.12 -6.02
N ALA A 137 5.32 -3.88 -6.18
CA ALA A 137 6.07 -2.64 -6.00
C ALA A 137 5.91 -1.99 -4.62
N HIS A 138 5.06 -2.51 -3.71
CA HIS A 138 4.70 -1.82 -2.45
C HIS A 138 5.88 -1.52 -1.50
N HIS A 139 7.05 -2.08 -1.76
CA HIS A 139 8.30 -1.69 -1.11
C HIS A 139 9.12 -0.65 -1.90
N GLY A 140 8.52 0.03 -2.87
CA GLY A 140 9.12 1.13 -3.63
C GLY A 140 9.93 0.71 -4.85
N LYS A 141 9.95 -0.59 -5.21
CA LYS A 141 10.66 -1.08 -6.37
C LYS A 141 9.83 -2.12 -7.13
N PRO A 142 9.40 -1.82 -8.36
CA PRO A 142 8.74 -2.79 -9.23
C PRO A 142 9.61 -4.02 -9.48
N GLN A 143 8.97 -5.17 -9.64
CA GLN A 143 9.63 -6.42 -10.01
C GLN A 143 9.88 -6.46 -11.52
N SER A 144 10.87 -7.24 -11.97
CA SER A 144 10.99 -7.52 -13.40
C SER A 144 10.09 -8.70 -13.78
N CYS A 145 9.44 -8.64 -14.95
CA CYS A 145 8.57 -9.72 -15.42
C CYS A 145 9.25 -11.09 -15.34
N ALA A 146 10.49 -11.21 -15.84
CA ALA A 146 11.24 -12.46 -15.78
C ALA A 146 11.45 -13.01 -14.36
N ALA A 147 11.55 -12.14 -13.34
CA ALA A 147 11.70 -12.58 -11.95
C ALA A 147 10.37 -13.01 -11.34
N VAL A 148 9.25 -12.51 -11.85
CA VAL A 148 7.90 -12.89 -11.43
C VAL A 148 7.45 -14.18 -12.12
N ASP A 149 7.67 -14.29 -13.43
CA ASP A 149 7.31 -15.45 -14.24
C ASP A 149 7.96 -16.76 -13.73
N ASP A 150 9.20 -16.67 -13.23
CA ASP A 150 9.94 -17.82 -12.68
C ASP A 150 9.44 -18.29 -11.30
N GLN A 151 8.52 -17.56 -10.65
CA GLN A 151 8.22 -17.80 -9.24
C GLN A 151 7.52 -19.14 -8.97
N LEU A 152 6.39 -19.38 -9.59
CA LEU A 152 5.54 -20.54 -9.26
C LEU A 152 6.06 -21.86 -9.85
N GLU A 153 6.91 -21.81 -10.87
CA GLU A 153 7.53 -22.99 -11.48
C GLU A 153 8.96 -23.22 -10.96
N GLY A 154 9.81 -22.17 -10.97
CA GLY A 154 11.21 -22.28 -10.56
C GLY A 154 11.43 -22.33 -9.04
N TRP A 155 10.52 -21.72 -8.27
CA TRP A 155 10.64 -21.59 -6.80
C TRP A 155 9.44 -22.18 -6.05
N GLU A 156 8.81 -23.20 -6.60
CA GLU A 156 7.61 -23.85 -6.03
C GLU A 156 7.75 -24.18 -4.54
N SER A 157 8.92 -24.64 -4.09
CA SER A 157 9.19 -25.01 -2.69
C SER A 157 9.13 -23.81 -1.72
N ASN A 158 9.18 -22.58 -2.22
CA ASN A 158 8.97 -21.38 -1.39
C ASN A 158 7.49 -21.11 -1.13
N TYR A 159 6.60 -21.58 -2.00
CA TYR A 159 5.16 -21.31 -1.94
C TYR A 159 4.43 -22.38 -1.11
N TYR A 160 4.75 -23.64 -1.30
CA TYR A 160 4.09 -24.75 -0.58
C TYR A 160 5.01 -25.96 -0.44
N PRO A 161 4.84 -26.77 0.64
CA PRO A 161 5.55 -28.03 0.79
C PRO A 161 5.08 -29.05 -0.25
N LYS A 162 5.92 -30.02 -0.56
CA LYS A 162 5.59 -31.09 -1.51
C LYS A 162 4.26 -31.79 -1.15
N GLY A 163 3.36 -31.84 -2.11
CA GLY A 163 2.03 -32.45 -1.95
C GLY A 163 1.01 -31.58 -1.20
N GLN A 164 1.35 -30.33 -0.86
CA GLN A 164 0.47 -29.40 -0.14
C GLN A 164 -0.02 -28.23 -1.01
N LYS A 165 0.24 -28.24 -2.31
CA LYS A 165 -0.13 -27.19 -3.26
C LYS A 165 -1.56 -26.70 -3.07
N LYS A 166 -2.52 -27.63 -3.06
CA LYS A 166 -3.95 -27.28 -2.94
C LYS A 166 -4.31 -26.55 -1.64
N VAL A 167 -3.62 -26.85 -0.54
CA VAL A 167 -3.88 -26.18 0.75
C VAL A 167 -3.48 -24.71 0.69
N TRP A 168 -2.35 -24.41 0.04
CA TRP A 168 -1.85 -23.04 -0.09
C TRP A 168 -2.62 -22.25 -1.15
N GLU A 169 -3.00 -22.88 -2.26
CA GLU A 169 -3.95 -22.28 -3.23
C GLU A 169 -5.29 -21.96 -2.58
N ASP A 170 -5.81 -22.81 -1.69
CA ASP A 170 -7.02 -22.54 -0.91
C ASP A 170 -6.83 -21.31 0.03
N PHE A 171 -5.63 -21.10 0.60
CA PHE A 171 -5.34 -19.90 1.38
C PHE A 171 -5.38 -18.64 0.52
N TRP A 172 -4.74 -18.66 -0.66
CA TRP A 172 -4.75 -17.51 -1.57
C TRP A 172 -6.17 -17.20 -2.03
N THR A 173 -6.91 -18.22 -2.47
CA THR A 173 -8.30 -18.06 -2.89
C THR A 173 -9.19 -17.53 -1.75
N GLU A 174 -9.03 -18.03 -0.52
CA GLU A 174 -9.81 -17.56 0.63
C GLU A 174 -9.53 -16.06 0.92
N LEU A 175 -8.25 -15.63 0.92
CA LEU A 175 -7.88 -14.24 1.11
C LEU A 175 -8.43 -13.36 -0.02
N LEU A 176 -8.14 -13.72 -1.27
CA LEU A 176 -8.51 -12.96 -2.45
C LEU A 176 -10.03 -12.78 -2.55
N MET A 177 -10.79 -13.87 -2.47
CA MET A 177 -12.25 -13.80 -2.55
C MET A 177 -12.88 -13.03 -1.38
N THR A 178 -12.26 -13.08 -0.20
CA THR A 178 -12.76 -12.31 0.95
C THR A 178 -12.56 -10.81 0.72
N VAL A 179 -11.40 -10.40 0.20
CA VAL A 179 -11.09 -8.99 -0.10
C VAL A 179 -11.93 -8.49 -1.27
N LEU A 180 -12.06 -9.25 -2.36
CA LEU A 180 -12.90 -8.89 -3.50
C LEU A 180 -14.34 -8.60 -3.06
N GLN A 181 -14.95 -9.52 -2.31
CA GLN A 181 -16.32 -9.36 -1.81
C GLN A 181 -16.47 -8.18 -0.84
N ASP A 182 -15.48 -7.87 -0.02
CA ASP A 182 -15.49 -6.69 0.87
C ASP A 182 -15.39 -5.38 0.08
N CYS A 183 -14.79 -5.42 -1.11
CA CYS A 183 -14.67 -4.28 -2.03
C CYS A 183 -15.82 -4.18 -3.05
N GLY A 184 -16.70 -5.18 -3.12
CA GLY A 184 -17.86 -5.21 -4.01
C GLY A 184 -17.59 -5.85 -5.37
N PHE A 185 -16.48 -6.59 -5.52
CA PHE A 185 -16.15 -7.35 -6.72
C PHE A 185 -16.49 -8.84 -6.55
N ASP A 186 -16.92 -9.47 -7.61
CA ASP A 186 -17.15 -10.92 -7.64
C ASP A 186 -15.93 -11.69 -8.16
N ASP A 187 -15.09 -11.04 -8.99
CA ASP A 187 -13.94 -11.64 -9.66
C ASP A 187 -12.81 -10.61 -9.86
N THR A 188 -11.57 -11.07 -10.03
CA THR A 188 -10.41 -10.23 -10.38
C THR A 188 -10.54 -9.57 -11.76
N ALA A 189 -11.31 -10.18 -12.68
CA ALA A 189 -11.59 -9.61 -14.01
C ALA A 189 -12.48 -8.36 -13.97
N GLU A 190 -13.09 -8.03 -12.82
CA GLU A 190 -13.84 -6.78 -12.63
C GLU A 190 -12.95 -5.60 -12.21
N LEU A 191 -11.67 -5.86 -11.92
CA LEU A 191 -10.70 -4.81 -11.62
C LEU A 191 -10.28 -4.11 -12.91
N ASP A 192 -10.16 -2.78 -12.87
CA ASP A 192 -9.79 -1.98 -14.03
C ASP A 192 -8.34 -2.24 -14.47
N ASP A 193 -8.12 -2.19 -15.79
CA ASP A 193 -6.77 -2.06 -16.35
C ASP A 193 -6.28 -0.63 -16.11
N LEU A 194 -5.22 -0.50 -15.34
CA LEU A 194 -4.65 0.79 -14.96
C LEU A 194 -3.59 1.25 -15.96
N ASN A 195 -3.56 2.56 -16.20
CA ASN A 195 -2.44 3.16 -16.93
C ASN A 195 -1.24 3.41 -16.00
N PRO A 196 -0.01 3.63 -16.54
CA PRO A 196 1.19 3.80 -15.72
C PRO A 196 1.15 4.95 -14.71
N GLN A 197 0.38 6.02 -14.97
CA GLN A 197 0.23 7.12 -14.03
C GLN A 197 -0.62 6.70 -12.82
N GLU A 198 -1.70 6.01 -13.06
CA GLU A 198 -2.58 5.44 -12.02
C GLU A 198 -1.83 4.44 -11.17
N GLU A 199 -1.06 3.53 -11.79
CA GLU A 199 -0.22 2.56 -11.07
C GLU A 199 0.78 3.23 -10.12
N VAL A 200 1.47 4.28 -10.57
CA VAL A 200 2.44 5.01 -9.74
C VAL A 200 1.77 5.71 -8.56
N LEU A 201 0.63 6.39 -8.79
CA LEU A 201 -0.10 7.09 -7.75
C LEU A 201 -0.66 6.12 -6.69
N LEU A 202 -1.27 5.03 -7.14
CA LEU A 202 -1.80 3.99 -6.24
C LEU A 202 -0.68 3.25 -5.50
N THR A 203 0.47 2.99 -6.15
CA THR A 203 1.64 2.42 -5.48
C THR A 203 2.13 3.33 -4.36
N GLY A 204 2.24 4.64 -4.62
CA GLY A 204 2.64 5.62 -3.60
C GLY A 204 1.67 5.66 -2.41
N LEU A 205 0.38 5.63 -2.69
CA LEU A 205 -0.67 5.59 -1.67
C LEU A 205 -0.61 4.29 -0.84
N LEU A 206 -0.42 3.15 -1.50
CA LEU A 206 -0.28 1.85 -0.85
C LEU A 206 0.95 1.78 0.06
N ILE A 207 2.11 2.28 -0.39
CA ILE A 207 3.33 2.35 0.43
C ILE A 207 3.06 3.17 1.70
N MET A 208 2.41 4.31 1.57
CA MET A 208 2.06 5.17 2.70
C MET A 208 1.11 4.45 3.67
N ALA A 209 0.09 3.78 3.14
CA ALA A 209 -0.88 3.05 3.94
C ALA A 209 -0.26 1.86 4.70
N ASP A 210 0.59 1.08 4.03
CA ASP A 210 1.32 -0.03 4.66
C ASP A 210 2.27 0.46 5.77
N TRP A 211 2.99 1.55 5.56
CA TRP A 211 3.85 2.12 6.61
C TRP A 211 3.06 2.55 7.85
N ILE A 212 1.89 3.17 7.66
CA ILE A 212 0.99 3.54 8.75
C ILE A 212 0.47 2.28 9.46
N ALA A 213 -0.07 1.31 8.70
CA ALA A 213 -0.62 0.07 9.23
C ALA A 213 0.45 -0.84 9.87
N SER A 214 1.70 -0.68 9.45
CA SER A 214 2.84 -1.39 10.02
C SER A 214 3.38 -0.79 11.33
N ASN A 215 2.97 0.43 11.69
CA ASN A 215 3.41 1.06 12.93
C ASN A 215 2.60 0.55 14.13
N THR A 216 3.29 -0.11 15.07
CA THR A 216 2.68 -0.71 16.26
C THR A 216 2.14 0.32 17.28
N GLU A 217 2.49 1.59 17.15
CA GLU A 217 1.90 2.66 17.94
C GLU A 217 0.45 2.96 17.51
N TYR A 218 0.14 2.81 16.21
CA TYR A 218 -1.19 2.99 15.66
C TYR A 218 -1.97 1.67 15.63
N PHE A 219 -1.28 0.59 15.23
CA PHE A 219 -1.85 -0.74 15.09
C PHE A 219 -1.12 -1.75 16.00
N PRO A 220 -1.46 -1.78 17.31
CA PRO A 220 -0.78 -2.67 18.25
C PRO A 220 -0.98 -4.14 17.88
N LEU A 221 0.05 -4.93 18.16
CA LEU A 221 -0.01 -6.38 18.08
C LEU A 221 -0.99 -6.92 19.13
N ILE A 222 -1.49 -8.12 18.93
CA ILE A 222 -2.39 -8.80 19.85
C ILE A 222 -1.71 -10.03 20.48
N PRO A 223 -2.21 -10.52 21.62
CA PRO A 223 -1.72 -11.78 22.21
C PRO A 223 -1.80 -12.94 21.21
N VAL A 224 -0.79 -13.83 21.25
CA VAL A 224 -0.70 -14.95 20.32
C VAL A 224 -1.86 -15.94 20.44
N GLU A 225 -2.54 -15.97 21.59
CA GLU A 225 -3.74 -16.78 21.84
C GLU A 225 -4.96 -16.23 21.08
N GLU A 226 -4.96 -14.96 20.75
CA GLU A 226 -6.06 -14.27 20.06
C GLU A 226 -5.89 -14.36 18.55
N LEU A 227 -7.02 -14.40 17.84
CA LEU A 227 -7.08 -14.42 16.38
C LEU A 227 -7.69 -13.12 15.81
N GLY A 228 -8.06 -12.20 16.68
CA GLY A 228 -8.78 -10.99 16.33
C GLY A 228 -10.26 -11.23 15.95
N SER A 229 -11.02 -10.16 15.85
CA SER A 229 -12.42 -10.16 15.43
C SER A 229 -12.66 -9.16 14.31
N MET A 230 -13.37 -9.57 13.27
CA MET A 230 -13.80 -8.68 12.18
C MET A 230 -14.81 -7.61 12.66
N GLU A 231 -15.47 -7.83 13.80
CA GLU A 231 -16.43 -6.88 14.38
C GLU A 231 -15.72 -5.67 15.00
N ASP A 232 -14.52 -5.88 15.54
CA ASP A 232 -13.73 -4.83 16.21
C ASP A 232 -12.90 -3.98 15.22
N TYR A 233 -12.82 -4.43 13.98
CA TYR A 233 -11.95 -3.84 12.97
C TYR A 233 -12.22 -2.35 12.68
N PRO A 234 -13.48 -1.88 12.46
CA PRO A 234 -13.72 -0.47 12.16
C PRO A 234 -13.21 0.46 13.28
N ALA A 235 -13.46 0.10 14.53
CA ALA A 235 -12.98 0.87 15.68
C ALA A 235 -11.46 0.87 15.82
N ARG A 236 -10.77 -0.17 15.35
CA ARG A 236 -9.30 -0.24 15.33
C ARG A 236 -8.72 0.77 14.35
N VAL A 237 -9.26 0.85 13.13
CA VAL A 237 -8.85 1.83 12.12
C VAL A 237 -9.16 3.26 12.55
N ASP A 238 -10.34 3.51 13.11
CA ASP A 238 -10.73 4.84 13.56
C ASP A 238 -9.78 5.38 14.63
N ARG A 239 -9.47 4.57 15.65
CA ARG A 239 -8.48 4.96 16.68
C ARG A 239 -7.09 5.25 16.10
N ALA A 240 -6.65 4.43 15.14
CA ALA A 240 -5.35 4.63 14.48
C ALA A 240 -5.33 5.94 13.69
N TRP A 241 -6.39 6.20 12.92
CA TRP A 241 -6.51 7.41 12.11
C TRP A 241 -6.57 8.68 12.94
N GLU A 242 -7.36 8.70 14.01
CA GLU A 242 -7.42 9.82 14.94
C GLU A 242 -6.05 10.10 15.59
N LYS A 243 -5.35 9.04 16.03
CA LYS A 243 -4.02 9.16 16.65
C LYS A 243 -2.96 9.63 15.68
N LEU A 244 -3.03 9.24 14.41
CA LEU A 244 -2.08 9.59 13.36
C LEU A 244 -2.04 11.11 13.12
N ALA A 245 -3.20 11.79 13.20
CA ALA A 245 -3.34 13.24 13.08
C ALA A 245 -2.56 13.83 11.89
N LEU A 246 -2.74 13.25 10.69
CA LEU A 246 -2.09 13.75 9.48
C LEU A 246 -2.41 15.23 9.28
N PRO A 247 -1.43 16.07 8.91
CA PRO A 247 -1.72 17.43 8.49
C PRO A 247 -2.65 17.41 7.27
N PHE A 248 -3.50 18.42 7.15
CA PHE A 248 -4.31 18.60 5.95
C PHE A 248 -3.40 18.70 4.72
N PRO A 249 -3.86 18.21 3.55
CA PRO A 249 -3.16 18.43 2.30
C PRO A 249 -2.86 19.90 2.10
N TRP A 250 -1.74 20.19 1.46
CA TRP A 250 -1.42 21.54 1.11
C TRP A 250 -2.41 22.05 0.05
N GLU A 251 -3.07 23.14 0.36
CA GLU A 251 -3.94 23.84 -0.58
C GLU A 251 -3.18 24.98 -1.24
N ALA A 252 -3.37 25.16 -2.55
CA ALA A 252 -2.83 26.30 -3.28
C ALA A 252 -3.26 27.61 -2.62
N GLN A 253 -2.34 28.57 -2.48
CA GLN A 253 -2.62 29.90 -1.96
C GLN A 253 -2.89 30.84 -3.15
N PRO A 254 -4.15 31.05 -3.53
CA PRO A 254 -4.47 31.96 -4.63
C PRO A 254 -4.01 33.37 -4.26
N GLY A 255 -3.22 33.97 -5.10
CA GLY A 255 -2.72 35.32 -4.86
C GLY A 255 -1.22 35.43 -4.64
N ILE A 256 -0.50 34.35 -4.31
CA ILE A 256 0.95 34.40 -4.11
C ILE A 256 1.71 34.78 -5.40
N ALA A 257 1.09 34.69 -6.56
CA ALA A 257 1.57 35.20 -7.82
C ALA A 257 1.63 36.75 -7.83
N ASP A 258 0.78 37.45 -7.03
CA ASP A 258 0.82 38.86 -6.85
C ASP A 258 2.10 39.28 -6.08
N PRO A 259 2.90 40.26 -6.58
CA PRO A 259 4.08 40.76 -5.89
C PRO A 259 3.83 41.25 -4.46
N GLN A 260 2.63 41.74 -4.14
CA GLN A 260 2.27 42.20 -2.80
C GLN A 260 2.08 40.99 -1.84
N GLU A 261 1.38 39.95 -2.29
CA GLU A 261 1.20 38.70 -1.51
C GLU A 261 2.54 37.99 -1.31
N PHE A 262 3.39 37.97 -2.32
CA PHE A 262 4.76 37.47 -2.19
C PHE A 262 5.53 38.23 -1.11
N ALA A 263 5.42 39.58 -1.10
CA ALA A 263 6.09 40.43 -0.11
C ALA A 263 5.54 40.19 1.32
N VAL A 264 4.25 39.92 1.46
CA VAL A 264 3.65 39.54 2.75
C VAL A 264 4.20 38.20 3.21
N ARG A 265 4.29 37.21 2.31
CA ARG A 265 4.73 35.84 2.61
C ARG A 265 6.21 35.76 2.99
N PHE A 266 7.09 36.46 2.26
CA PHE A 266 8.54 36.33 2.39
C PHE A 266 9.22 37.56 3.05
N GLY A 267 8.49 38.66 3.34
CA GLY A 267 9.01 39.84 3.99
C GLY A 267 9.75 40.79 3.07
N PHE A 268 9.78 40.55 1.75
CA PHE A 268 10.43 41.43 0.73
C PHE A 268 9.76 41.27 -0.64
N ALA A 269 9.87 42.29 -1.48
CA ALA A 269 9.31 42.25 -2.82
C ALA A 269 10.07 41.26 -3.74
N PRO A 270 9.38 40.57 -4.64
CA PRO A 270 10.04 39.61 -5.55
C PRO A 270 10.96 40.33 -6.53
N ASN A 271 12.16 39.80 -6.73
CA ASN A 271 13.10 40.27 -7.73
C ASN A 271 12.70 39.79 -9.16
N ALA A 272 13.50 40.18 -10.17
CA ALA A 272 13.19 39.83 -11.56
C ALA A 272 13.12 38.31 -11.84
N VAL A 273 13.99 37.52 -11.20
CA VAL A 273 14.01 36.06 -11.36
C VAL A 273 12.77 35.46 -10.70
N GLN A 274 12.45 35.87 -9.49
CA GLN A 274 11.27 35.39 -8.76
C GLN A 274 9.97 35.73 -9.50
N ARG A 275 9.84 36.98 -10.02
CA ARG A 275 8.68 37.37 -10.85
C ARG A 275 8.54 36.52 -12.10
N ALA A 276 9.64 36.23 -12.80
CA ALA A 276 9.59 35.37 -13.99
C ALA A 276 9.13 33.95 -13.68
N VAL A 277 9.54 33.41 -12.52
CA VAL A 277 9.05 32.08 -12.06
C VAL A 277 7.56 32.14 -11.74
N LEU A 278 7.09 33.13 -10.99
CA LEU A 278 5.67 33.30 -10.66
C LEU A 278 4.81 33.43 -11.91
N GLU A 279 5.22 34.26 -12.88
CA GLU A 279 4.51 34.41 -14.15
C GLU A 279 4.47 33.10 -14.97
N ALA A 280 5.59 32.36 -14.99
CA ALA A 280 5.65 31.08 -15.72
C ALA A 280 4.70 30.02 -15.13
N VAL A 281 4.59 29.98 -13.80
CA VAL A 281 3.72 29.02 -13.10
C VAL A 281 2.25 29.43 -13.19
N ASP A 282 1.95 30.72 -12.99
CA ASP A 282 0.58 31.26 -13.07
C ASP A 282 -0.04 31.07 -14.47
N THR A 283 0.78 31.04 -15.50
CA THR A 283 0.36 30.81 -16.88
C THR A 283 0.40 29.34 -17.33
N ALA A 284 0.93 28.44 -16.50
CA ALA A 284 0.99 27.01 -16.82
C ALA A 284 -0.40 26.37 -16.73
N ALA A 285 -0.93 25.92 -17.88
CA ALA A 285 -2.25 25.28 -17.96
C ALA A 285 -2.23 23.76 -17.69
N GLU A 286 -1.04 23.15 -17.77
CA GLU A 286 -0.87 21.70 -17.70
C GLU A 286 0.16 21.33 -16.62
N PRO A 287 0.02 20.17 -15.98
CA PRO A 287 1.05 19.63 -15.08
C PRO A 287 2.40 19.50 -15.79
N GLY A 288 3.48 19.84 -15.08
CA GLY A 288 4.80 19.82 -15.70
C GLY A 288 5.94 19.87 -14.70
N ILE A 289 7.15 19.90 -15.23
CA ILE A 289 8.38 20.08 -14.45
C ILE A 289 8.89 21.48 -14.66
N LEU A 290 9.01 22.25 -13.58
CA LEU A 290 9.65 23.58 -13.60
C LEU A 290 11.13 23.45 -13.22
N ILE A 291 12.02 23.86 -14.11
CA ILE A 291 13.47 23.91 -13.86
C ILE A 291 13.89 25.35 -13.73
N LEU A 292 14.34 25.75 -12.53
CA LEU A 292 14.88 27.08 -12.27
C LEU A 292 16.40 27.05 -12.23
N GLU A 293 17.03 27.55 -13.28
CA GLU A 293 18.48 27.76 -13.37
C GLU A 293 18.83 29.24 -13.20
N ALA A 294 19.52 29.59 -12.12
CA ALA A 294 19.93 30.96 -11.81
C ALA A 294 21.15 30.95 -10.86
N GLN A 295 21.84 32.10 -10.76
CA GLN A 295 23.01 32.26 -9.90
C GLN A 295 22.69 32.00 -8.43
N MET A 296 23.73 31.68 -7.64
CA MET A 296 23.58 31.56 -6.18
C MET A 296 23.18 32.90 -5.56
N GLY A 297 22.36 32.86 -4.50
CA GLY A 297 21.95 34.03 -3.74
C GLY A 297 20.84 34.90 -4.37
N VAL A 298 20.24 34.46 -5.50
CA VAL A 298 19.14 35.23 -6.14
C VAL A 298 17.74 34.85 -5.59
N GLY A 299 17.66 34.11 -4.47
CA GLY A 299 16.38 33.78 -3.86
C GLY A 299 15.62 32.66 -4.62
N LYS A 300 16.32 31.63 -5.11
CA LYS A 300 15.70 30.46 -5.77
C LYS A 300 14.78 29.70 -4.85
N THR A 301 15.10 29.61 -3.57
CA THR A 301 14.32 28.86 -2.58
C THR A 301 12.93 29.47 -2.43
N GLU A 302 12.85 30.80 -2.27
CA GLU A 302 11.57 31.48 -2.14
C GLU A 302 10.77 31.42 -3.44
N ALA A 303 11.43 31.52 -4.60
CA ALA A 303 10.77 31.32 -5.90
C ALA A 303 10.19 29.89 -6.04
N ALA A 304 10.95 28.87 -5.63
CA ALA A 304 10.50 27.48 -5.68
C ALA A 304 9.34 27.20 -4.71
N LEU A 305 9.39 27.76 -3.49
CA LEU A 305 8.29 27.64 -2.53
C LEU A 305 7.01 28.31 -3.04
N ALA A 306 7.13 29.54 -3.58
CA ALA A 306 5.99 30.24 -4.15
C ALA A 306 5.41 29.50 -5.38
N ALA A 307 6.28 28.97 -6.25
CA ALA A 307 5.85 28.15 -7.38
C ALA A 307 5.11 26.90 -6.91
N ALA A 308 5.62 26.22 -5.89
CA ALA A 308 4.97 25.03 -5.31
C ALA A 308 3.58 25.37 -4.71
N GLU A 309 3.44 26.53 -4.06
CA GLU A 309 2.15 27.00 -3.52
C GLU A 309 1.11 27.26 -4.63
N ILE A 310 1.53 27.72 -5.82
CA ILE A 310 0.63 27.95 -6.96
C ILE A 310 0.26 26.65 -7.67
N MET A 311 1.21 25.69 -7.74
CA MET A 311 1.04 24.43 -8.46
C MET A 311 0.32 23.36 -7.63
N ALA A 312 0.14 23.54 -6.33
CA ALA A 312 -0.57 22.59 -5.45
C ALA A 312 -2.08 22.62 -5.66
#